data_8f9385a1bbc1a2227dd96336b1e8fc8d
#
_entry.id   8f9385a1bbc1a2227dd96336b1e8fc8d
#
_cell.length_a   1.000
_cell.length_b   1.000
_cell.length_c   1.000
_cell.angle_alpha   90.00
_cell.angle_beta   90.00
_cell.angle_gamma   90.00
#
_symmetry.space_group_name_H-M   'P 1'
#
loop_
_entity.id
_entity.type
_entity.pdbx_description
1 polymer ?
#
loop_
_entity_poly.entity_id
_entity_poly.type
_entity_poly.pdbx_seq_one_letter_code
_entity_poly.pdbx_strand_id
1 'polypeptide(L)'
;MSGLFMACGLIAIAFVIFITFFLIINGAPAIGEIGIIDFLFGTKWASTAAEPSYGILPFILTSLYGMVGAIIIAVPIGLLCAVYLSKMASKRMAVIIRSAVELLAGIPSVVYGLIGMIVIVPAVREFFGLPDGANLFSAIIVLGVMVLPTIISISDTSLNAVPKEYEEASLALGATYTETVFKVSIPAAKSGIAAGVVQGVGRAIGEAMAVMMVCGNVANMPGLFKSVRFLTTAITSEMSYASGLQRQALFSIALILFIFIIIITLILNFVFKRKTD
;
A
#
# COMPACT_ATOMS: atom_id res chain seq x y z
N MET A 1 -17.53 18.65 -25.58
CA MET A 1 -17.18 17.56 -24.65
C MET A 1 -15.67 17.33 -24.57
N SER A 2 -14.93 17.15 -25.69
CA SER A 2 -13.46 16.91 -25.65
C SER A 2 -12.67 18.01 -24.93
N GLY A 3 -13.02 19.30 -25.12
CA GLY A 3 -12.36 20.41 -24.45
C GLY A 3 -12.49 20.38 -22.90
N LEU A 4 -13.64 19.95 -22.38
CA LEU A 4 -13.85 19.82 -20.94
C LEU A 4 -12.95 18.69 -20.35
N PHE A 5 -12.91 17.53 -21.01
CA PHE A 5 -12.06 16.42 -20.56
C PHE A 5 -10.57 16.78 -20.63
N MET A 6 -10.16 17.48 -21.68
CA MET A 6 -8.80 17.98 -21.81
C MET A 6 -8.45 18.98 -20.69
N ALA A 7 -9.35 19.91 -20.37
CA ALA A 7 -9.15 20.84 -19.27
C ALA A 7 -9.03 20.13 -17.93
N CYS A 8 -9.89 19.15 -17.62
CA CYS A 8 -9.79 18.35 -16.41
C CYS A 8 -8.44 17.58 -16.32
N GLY A 9 -7.98 17.03 -17.43
CA GLY A 9 -6.67 16.35 -17.48
C GLY A 9 -5.49 17.30 -17.23
N LEU A 10 -5.52 18.48 -17.84
CA LEU A 10 -4.50 19.53 -17.62
C LEU A 10 -4.50 20.03 -16.18
N ILE A 11 -5.68 20.24 -15.58
CA ILE A 11 -5.79 20.62 -14.17
C ILE A 11 -5.20 19.55 -13.26
N ALA A 12 -5.48 18.26 -13.49
CA ALA A 12 -4.91 17.18 -12.71
C ALA A 12 -3.36 17.16 -12.77
N ILE A 13 -2.80 17.31 -13.97
CA ILE A 13 -1.34 17.42 -14.16
C ILE A 13 -0.79 18.64 -13.42
N ALA A 14 -1.44 19.80 -13.54
CA ALA A 14 -1.03 21.03 -12.87
C ALA A 14 -1.00 20.85 -11.34
N PHE A 15 -1.97 20.17 -10.73
CA PHE A 15 -1.97 19.88 -9.31
C PHE A 15 -0.81 18.97 -8.89
N VAL A 16 -0.49 17.94 -9.67
CA VAL A 16 0.66 17.07 -9.36
C VAL A 16 1.97 17.87 -9.41
N ILE A 17 2.15 18.70 -10.43
CA ILE A 17 3.31 19.58 -10.54
C ILE A 17 3.37 20.55 -9.34
N PHE A 18 2.24 21.18 -9.01
CA PHE A 18 2.15 22.11 -7.88
C PHE A 18 2.53 21.43 -6.55
N ILE A 19 2.00 20.24 -6.26
CA ILE A 19 2.33 19.48 -5.06
C ILE A 19 3.83 19.16 -5.04
N THR A 20 4.39 18.73 -6.17
CA THR A 20 5.82 18.42 -6.29
C THR A 20 6.69 19.64 -5.95
N PHE A 21 6.41 20.80 -6.56
CA PHE A 21 7.10 22.04 -6.26
C PHE A 21 6.94 22.49 -4.80
N PHE A 22 5.72 22.37 -4.28
CA PHE A 22 5.42 22.71 -2.89
C PHE A 22 6.25 21.86 -1.90
N LEU A 23 6.35 20.54 -2.13
CA LEU A 23 7.14 19.65 -1.30
C LEU A 23 8.64 19.94 -1.40
N ILE A 24 9.14 20.26 -2.60
CA ILE A 24 10.55 20.62 -2.80
C ILE A 24 10.88 21.92 -2.05
N ILE A 25 10.08 22.96 -2.23
CA ILE A 25 10.36 24.29 -1.62
C ILE A 25 10.33 24.19 -0.10
N ASN A 26 9.41 23.43 0.49
CA ASN A 26 9.27 23.33 1.94
C ASN A 26 10.18 22.26 2.57
N GLY A 27 10.56 21.23 1.81
CA GLY A 27 11.38 20.11 2.33
C GLY A 27 12.88 20.26 2.04
N ALA A 28 13.28 20.80 0.88
CA ALA A 28 14.70 20.91 0.54
C ALA A 28 15.57 21.70 1.55
N PRO A 29 15.08 22.77 2.19
CA PRO A 29 15.88 23.50 3.17
C PRO A 29 16.37 22.62 4.33
N ALA A 30 15.50 21.77 4.89
CA ALA A 30 15.91 20.88 5.99
C ALA A 30 16.95 19.85 5.56
N ILE A 31 16.86 19.31 4.34
CA ILE A 31 17.87 18.40 3.80
C ILE A 31 19.21 19.11 3.64
N GLY A 32 19.20 20.39 3.25
CA GLY A 32 20.40 21.21 3.14
C GLY A 32 21.06 21.52 4.48
N GLU A 33 20.27 21.74 5.54
CA GLU A 33 20.75 22.05 6.89
C GLU A 33 21.22 20.80 7.65
N ILE A 34 20.47 19.71 7.57
CA ILE A 34 20.76 18.45 8.27
C ILE A 34 21.86 17.65 7.55
N GLY A 35 21.94 17.75 6.23
CA GLY A 35 22.75 16.90 5.37
C GLY A 35 21.96 15.67 4.86
N ILE A 36 22.04 15.41 3.55
CA ILE A 36 21.27 14.33 2.90
C ILE A 36 21.60 12.93 3.44
N ILE A 37 22.88 12.69 3.80
CA ILE A 37 23.33 11.40 4.31
C ILE A 37 22.79 11.16 5.72
N ASP A 38 22.94 12.15 6.61
CA ASP A 38 22.46 12.07 7.98
C ASP A 38 20.94 11.99 8.04
N PHE A 39 20.24 12.68 7.14
CA PHE A 39 18.80 12.62 7.04
C PHE A 39 18.31 11.23 6.57
N LEU A 40 18.86 10.71 5.45
CA LEU A 40 18.36 9.45 4.85
C LEU A 40 18.86 8.21 5.62
N PHE A 41 20.10 8.19 6.07
CA PHE A 41 20.74 7.02 6.67
C PHE A 41 20.90 7.13 8.18
N GLY A 42 20.58 8.26 8.79
CA GLY A 42 20.51 8.40 10.23
C GLY A 42 19.49 7.44 10.83
N THR A 43 19.83 6.83 11.95
CA THR A 43 19.01 5.82 12.62
C THR A 43 18.21 6.36 13.80
N LYS A 44 18.41 7.62 14.16
CA LYS A 44 17.77 8.26 15.32
C LYS A 44 16.90 9.43 14.87
N TRP A 45 15.65 9.39 15.30
CA TRP A 45 14.72 10.52 15.19
C TRP A 45 14.37 11.02 16.59
N ALA A 46 14.79 12.23 16.92
CA ALA A 46 14.53 12.89 18.19
C ALA A 46 14.41 14.40 17.95
N SER A 47 13.33 14.81 17.30
CA SER A 47 13.08 16.18 16.84
C SER A 47 12.91 17.20 17.97
N THR A 48 12.55 16.75 19.18
CA THR A 48 12.28 17.60 20.37
C THR A 48 13.37 17.49 21.44
N ALA A 49 14.48 16.76 21.19
CA ALA A 49 15.57 16.63 22.13
C ALA A 49 16.39 17.93 22.22
N ALA A 50 17.20 18.06 23.28
CA ALA A 50 18.13 19.19 23.45
C ALA A 50 19.11 19.32 22.27
N GLU A 51 19.55 18.18 21.75
CA GLU A 51 20.28 18.07 20.48
C GLU A 51 19.39 17.31 19.49
N PRO A 52 18.67 18.04 18.60
CA PRO A 52 17.74 17.40 17.67
C PRO A 52 18.47 16.49 16.66
N SER A 53 17.86 15.35 16.35
CA SER A 53 18.32 14.43 15.31
C SER A 53 17.17 14.03 14.41
N TYR A 54 17.43 13.94 13.10
CA TYR A 54 16.39 13.81 12.06
C TYR A 54 16.66 12.65 11.10
N GLY A 55 17.22 11.55 11.60
CA GLY A 55 17.46 10.35 10.79
C GLY A 55 16.19 9.57 10.52
N ILE A 56 15.88 9.28 9.23
CA ILE A 56 14.63 8.64 8.80
C ILE A 56 14.79 7.21 8.28
N LEU A 57 15.99 6.64 8.33
CA LEU A 57 16.22 5.26 7.88
C LEU A 57 15.26 4.24 8.51
N PRO A 58 14.96 4.29 9.83
CA PRO A 58 13.99 3.39 10.43
C PRO A 58 12.61 3.48 9.79
N PHE A 59 12.16 4.68 9.41
CA PHE A 59 10.85 4.90 8.80
C PHE A 59 10.78 4.38 7.37
N ILE A 60 11.85 4.57 6.58
CA ILE A 60 11.98 4.03 5.22
C ILE A 60 11.90 2.51 5.25
N LEU A 61 12.71 1.87 6.09
CA LEU A 61 12.74 0.41 6.20
C LEU A 61 11.43 -0.14 6.75
N THR A 62 10.83 0.52 7.74
CA THR A 62 9.52 0.12 8.28
C THR A 62 8.43 0.19 7.22
N SER A 63 8.38 1.27 6.43
CA SER A 63 7.40 1.43 5.35
C SER A 63 7.58 0.36 4.27
N LEU A 64 8.84 0.04 3.92
CA LEU A 64 9.17 -1.02 2.97
C LEU A 64 8.73 -2.40 3.50
N TYR A 65 9.09 -2.74 4.74
CA TYR A 65 8.76 -4.05 5.33
C TYR A 65 7.25 -4.20 5.56
N GLY A 66 6.59 -3.15 6.02
CA GLY A 66 5.13 -3.14 6.19
C GLY A 66 4.39 -3.36 4.87
N MET A 67 4.78 -2.63 3.81
CA MET A 67 4.25 -2.79 2.46
C MET A 67 4.50 -4.21 1.93
N VAL A 68 5.75 -4.69 1.95
CA VAL A 68 6.10 -6.02 1.42
C VAL A 68 5.35 -7.11 2.18
N GLY A 69 5.30 -7.03 3.52
CA GLY A 69 4.57 -7.99 4.35
C GLY A 69 3.08 -8.02 4.04
N ALA A 70 2.44 -6.84 3.90
CA ALA A 70 1.03 -6.74 3.53
C ALA A 70 0.74 -7.36 2.15
N ILE A 71 1.59 -7.09 1.15
CA ILE A 71 1.44 -7.59 -0.21
C ILE A 71 1.66 -9.11 -0.29
N ILE A 72 2.62 -9.67 0.45
CA ILE A 72 2.84 -11.12 0.54
C ILE A 72 1.57 -11.85 1.03
N ILE A 73 0.82 -11.25 1.94
CA ILE A 73 -0.45 -11.81 2.44
C ILE A 73 -1.60 -11.52 1.47
N ALA A 74 -1.74 -10.26 1.03
CA ALA A 74 -2.91 -9.80 0.30
C ALA A 74 -2.97 -10.33 -1.16
N VAL A 75 -1.83 -10.46 -1.84
CA VAL A 75 -1.82 -10.88 -3.25
C VAL A 75 -2.30 -12.32 -3.42
N PRO A 76 -1.78 -13.33 -2.70
CA PRO A 76 -2.27 -14.70 -2.85
C PRO A 76 -3.75 -14.82 -2.49
N ILE A 77 -4.17 -14.25 -1.36
CA ILE A 77 -5.56 -14.32 -0.91
C ILE A 77 -6.49 -13.59 -1.87
N GLY A 78 -6.12 -12.38 -2.28
CA GLY A 78 -6.90 -11.55 -3.20
C GLY A 78 -7.03 -12.18 -4.58
N LEU A 79 -5.95 -12.73 -5.13
CA LEU A 79 -5.98 -13.41 -6.42
C LEU A 79 -6.84 -14.68 -6.39
N LEU A 80 -6.67 -15.53 -5.38
CA LEU A 80 -7.49 -16.74 -5.23
C LEU A 80 -8.98 -16.41 -5.07
N CYS A 81 -9.30 -15.37 -4.30
CA CYS A 81 -10.65 -14.87 -4.17
C CYS A 81 -11.21 -14.38 -5.52
N ALA A 82 -10.43 -13.59 -6.28
CA ALA A 82 -10.84 -13.10 -7.60
C ALA A 82 -11.05 -14.24 -8.60
N VAL A 83 -10.17 -15.25 -8.62
CA VAL A 83 -10.32 -16.45 -9.44
C VAL A 83 -11.59 -17.21 -9.07
N TYR A 84 -11.84 -17.41 -7.79
CA TYR A 84 -13.07 -18.05 -7.33
C TYR A 84 -14.31 -17.29 -7.79
N LEU A 85 -14.34 -15.97 -7.59
CA LEU A 85 -15.46 -15.11 -7.98
C LEU A 85 -15.73 -15.10 -9.49
N SER A 86 -14.67 -15.01 -10.28
CA SER A 86 -14.75 -14.89 -11.74
C SER A 86 -15.09 -16.23 -12.43
N LYS A 87 -14.54 -17.36 -11.93
CA LYS A 87 -14.52 -18.63 -12.67
C LYS A 87 -15.24 -19.78 -11.98
N MET A 88 -15.41 -19.78 -10.66
CA MET A 88 -15.89 -20.95 -9.91
C MET A 88 -17.19 -20.71 -9.15
N ALA A 89 -17.44 -19.48 -8.71
CA ALA A 89 -18.58 -19.16 -7.89
C ALA A 89 -19.90 -19.25 -8.64
N SER A 90 -20.95 -19.76 -8.00
CA SER A 90 -22.31 -19.65 -8.53
C SER A 90 -22.71 -18.17 -8.62
N LYS A 91 -23.63 -17.84 -9.53
CA LYS A 91 -24.10 -16.46 -9.72
C LYS A 91 -24.52 -15.78 -8.41
N ARG A 92 -25.21 -16.51 -7.52
CA ARG A 92 -25.67 -15.98 -6.22
C ARG A 92 -24.50 -15.71 -5.29
N MET A 93 -23.55 -16.64 -5.16
CA MET A 93 -22.36 -16.47 -4.33
C MET A 93 -21.45 -15.35 -4.83
N ALA A 94 -21.26 -15.25 -6.14
CA ALA A 94 -20.47 -14.16 -6.73
C ALA A 94 -21.05 -12.79 -6.39
N VAL A 95 -22.36 -12.59 -6.47
CA VAL A 95 -23.02 -11.34 -6.09
C VAL A 95 -22.81 -11.02 -4.61
N ILE A 96 -23.04 -11.99 -3.72
CA ILE A 96 -22.87 -11.78 -2.27
C ILE A 96 -21.44 -11.37 -1.92
N ILE A 97 -20.45 -12.11 -2.44
CA ILE A 97 -19.03 -11.84 -2.10
C ILE A 97 -18.56 -10.53 -2.73
N ARG A 98 -18.96 -10.21 -3.99
CA ARG A 98 -18.65 -8.90 -4.59
C ARG A 98 -19.21 -7.76 -3.77
N SER A 99 -20.48 -7.84 -3.35
CA SER A 99 -21.07 -6.83 -2.47
C SER A 99 -20.33 -6.69 -1.14
N ALA A 100 -19.91 -7.81 -0.54
CA ALA A 100 -19.09 -7.78 0.67
C ALA A 100 -17.72 -7.11 0.44
N VAL A 101 -17.03 -7.41 -0.67
CA VAL A 101 -15.76 -6.80 -1.06
C VAL A 101 -15.94 -5.28 -1.31
N GLU A 102 -17.02 -4.88 -1.99
CA GLU A 102 -17.34 -3.48 -2.22
C GLU A 102 -17.63 -2.71 -0.91
N LEU A 103 -18.36 -3.33 0.02
CA LEU A 103 -18.59 -2.78 1.34
C LEU A 103 -17.26 -2.60 2.10
N LEU A 104 -16.39 -3.61 2.08
CA LEU A 104 -15.05 -3.49 2.67
C LEU A 104 -14.24 -2.36 2.03
N ALA A 105 -14.29 -2.21 0.69
CA ALA A 105 -13.61 -1.12 0.00
C ALA A 105 -14.11 0.26 0.42
N GLY A 106 -15.38 0.37 0.80
CA GLY A 106 -16.01 1.62 1.26
C GLY A 106 -15.76 1.99 2.73
N ILE A 107 -15.22 1.07 3.54
CA ILE A 107 -14.90 1.36 4.95
C ILE A 107 -13.77 2.38 5.05
N PRO A 108 -13.93 3.49 5.82
CA PRO A 108 -12.84 4.43 6.10
C PRO A 108 -11.64 3.74 6.77
N SER A 109 -10.42 4.13 6.39
CA SER A 109 -9.19 3.49 6.91
C SER A 109 -9.05 3.58 8.43
N VAL A 110 -9.55 4.65 9.04
CA VAL A 110 -9.59 4.82 10.51
C VAL A 110 -10.36 3.69 11.18
N VAL A 111 -11.44 3.21 10.57
CA VAL A 111 -12.23 2.08 11.13
C VAL A 111 -11.44 0.79 11.10
N TYR A 112 -10.68 0.53 10.02
CA TYR A 112 -9.73 -0.59 9.97
C TYR A 112 -8.68 -0.50 11.08
N GLY A 113 -8.15 0.70 11.32
CA GLY A 113 -7.22 0.95 12.42
C GLY A 113 -7.84 0.72 13.79
N LEU A 114 -9.07 1.18 14.00
CA LEU A 114 -9.82 0.98 15.25
C LEU A 114 -10.06 -0.51 15.53
N ILE A 115 -10.55 -1.26 14.53
CA ILE A 115 -10.72 -2.71 14.63
C ILE A 115 -9.37 -3.40 14.88
N GLY A 116 -8.32 -2.96 14.18
CA GLY A 116 -6.97 -3.45 14.38
C GLY A 116 -6.49 -3.25 15.82
N MET A 117 -6.71 -2.07 16.39
CA MET A 117 -6.33 -1.74 17.76
C MET A 117 -7.12 -2.54 18.79
N ILE A 118 -8.42 -2.75 18.59
CA ILE A 118 -9.28 -3.44 19.56
C ILE A 118 -9.19 -4.96 19.46
N VAL A 119 -8.95 -5.51 18.26
CA VAL A 119 -8.99 -6.97 18.01
C VAL A 119 -7.60 -7.52 17.70
N ILE A 120 -6.89 -6.95 16.70
CA ILE A 120 -5.64 -7.53 16.20
C ILE A 120 -4.50 -7.30 17.19
N VAL A 121 -4.36 -6.10 17.74
CA VAL A 121 -3.29 -5.78 18.71
C VAL A 121 -3.36 -6.66 19.95
N PRO A 122 -4.51 -6.81 20.65
CA PRO A 122 -4.63 -7.74 21.78
C PRO A 122 -4.39 -9.20 21.37
N ALA A 123 -4.94 -9.65 20.24
CA ALA A 123 -4.75 -11.01 19.75
C ALA A 123 -3.26 -11.33 19.48
N VAL A 124 -2.53 -10.41 18.84
CA VAL A 124 -1.08 -10.56 18.60
C VAL A 124 -0.31 -10.58 19.92
N ARG A 125 -0.67 -9.70 20.87
CA ARG A 125 -0.07 -9.67 22.20
C ARG A 125 -0.21 -11.00 22.91
N GLU A 126 -1.42 -11.54 22.96
CA GLU A 126 -1.73 -12.78 23.68
C GLU A 126 -1.13 -14.00 22.99
N PHE A 127 -1.27 -14.12 21.65
CA PHE A 127 -0.82 -15.27 20.89
C PHE A 127 0.70 -15.43 20.92
N PHE A 128 1.45 -14.33 20.88
CA PHE A 128 2.93 -14.36 20.90
C PHE A 128 3.53 -14.07 22.29
N GLY A 129 2.72 -13.87 23.33
CA GLY A 129 3.21 -13.58 24.68
C GLY A 129 4.01 -12.28 24.77
N LEU A 130 3.64 -11.26 24.01
CA LEU A 130 4.38 -9.99 23.92
C LEU A 130 3.94 -9.01 25.01
N PRO A 131 4.82 -8.09 25.44
CA PRO A 131 4.44 -7.01 26.36
C PRO A 131 3.44 -6.05 25.75
N ASP A 132 3.56 -5.80 24.42
CA ASP A 132 2.63 -4.98 23.64
C ASP A 132 2.42 -5.60 22.25
N GLY A 133 1.17 -5.57 21.75
CA GLY A 133 0.80 -6.04 20.44
C GLY A 133 0.82 -4.96 19.36
N ALA A 134 1.02 -3.68 19.72
CA ALA A 134 1.15 -2.59 18.76
C ALA A 134 2.56 -2.58 18.14
N ASN A 135 2.69 -3.24 16.97
CA ASN A 135 3.98 -3.53 16.33
C ASN A 135 3.86 -3.65 14.80
N LEU A 136 4.99 -3.91 14.13
CA LEU A 136 5.03 -4.06 12.67
C LEU A 136 4.14 -5.21 12.16
N PHE A 137 4.07 -6.33 12.89
CA PHE A 137 3.26 -7.48 12.48
C PHE A 137 1.76 -7.15 12.47
N SER A 138 1.26 -6.48 13.52
CA SER A 138 -0.13 -5.98 13.57
C SER A 138 -0.43 -5.01 12.44
N ALA A 139 0.52 -4.11 12.13
CA ALA A 139 0.40 -3.19 11.00
C ALA A 139 0.34 -3.94 9.66
N ILE A 140 1.16 -4.97 9.46
CA ILE A 140 1.15 -5.82 8.25
C ILE A 140 -0.21 -6.49 8.05
N ILE A 141 -0.81 -7.04 9.11
CA ILE A 141 -2.14 -7.68 9.02
C ILE A 141 -3.21 -6.66 8.63
N VAL A 142 -3.26 -5.51 9.31
CA VAL A 142 -4.25 -4.46 9.02
C VAL A 142 -4.10 -3.93 7.60
N LEU A 143 -2.88 -3.63 7.16
CA LEU A 143 -2.59 -3.23 5.79
C LEU A 143 -3.00 -4.29 4.78
N GLY A 144 -2.68 -5.56 5.06
CA GLY A 144 -3.04 -6.69 4.20
C GLY A 144 -4.54 -6.78 3.98
N VAL A 145 -5.33 -6.75 5.07
CA VAL A 145 -6.79 -6.78 5.01
C VAL A 145 -7.35 -5.58 4.23
N MET A 146 -6.80 -4.39 4.45
CA MET A 146 -7.27 -3.15 3.81
C MET A 146 -7.00 -3.10 2.30
N VAL A 147 -5.94 -3.77 1.84
CA VAL A 147 -5.55 -3.80 0.42
C VAL A 147 -6.32 -4.88 -0.36
N LEU A 148 -6.81 -5.94 0.31
CA LEU A 148 -7.54 -7.05 -0.30
C LEU A 148 -8.64 -6.63 -1.26
N PRO A 149 -9.59 -5.72 -0.90
CA PRO A 149 -10.67 -5.34 -1.80
C PRO A 149 -10.20 -4.78 -3.13
N THR A 150 -9.12 -3.99 -3.11
CA THR A 150 -8.54 -3.40 -4.33
C THR A 150 -7.98 -4.47 -5.26
N ILE A 151 -7.20 -5.43 -4.71
CA ILE A 151 -6.63 -6.53 -5.49
C ILE A 151 -7.73 -7.43 -6.03
N ILE A 152 -8.72 -7.78 -5.21
CA ILE A 152 -9.83 -8.65 -5.62
C ILE A 152 -10.62 -8.01 -6.76
N SER A 153 -11.09 -6.77 -6.60
CA SER A 153 -11.96 -6.11 -7.58
C SER A 153 -11.29 -5.93 -8.93
N ILE A 154 -10.03 -5.50 -8.96
CA ILE A 154 -9.31 -5.30 -10.23
C ILE A 154 -8.98 -6.64 -10.89
N SER A 155 -8.56 -7.63 -10.11
CA SER A 155 -8.26 -8.97 -10.63
C SER A 155 -9.52 -9.68 -11.14
N ASP A 156 -10.64 -9.60 -10.42
CA ASP A 156 -11.94 -10.16 -10.86
C ASP A 156 -12.39 -9.51 -12.17
N THR A 157 -12.34 -8.18 -12.27
CA THR A 157 -12.65 -7.45 -13.52
C THR A 157 -11.76 -7.89 -14.67
N SER A 158 -10.46 -8.04 -14.41
CA SER A 158 -9.48 -8.44 -15.43
C SER A 158 -9.68 -9.87 -15.91
N LEU A 159 -10.02 -10.80 -15.00
CA LEU A 159 -10.33 -12.18 -15.33
C LEU A 159 -11.65 -12.31 -16.10
N ASN A 160 -12.64 -11.46 -15.82
CA ASN A 160 -13.90 -11.43 -16.54
C ASN A 160 -13.77 -10.78 -17.94
N ALA A 161 -12.74 -9.96 -18.16
CA ALA A 161 -12.45 -9.34 -19.46
C ALA A 161 -11.74 -10.29 -20.45
N VAL A 162 -11.26 -11.46 -20.02
CA VAL A 162 -10.66 -12.46 -20.90
C VAL A 162 -11.71 -12.99 -21.86
N PRO A 163 -11.46 -12.98 -23.20
CA PRO A 163 -12.39 -13.53 -24.20
C PRO A 163 -12.70 -15.00 -23.93
N LYS A 164 -13.99 -15.37 -24.02
CA LYS A 164 -14.44 -16.75 -23.78
C LYS A 164 -13.85 -17.74 -24.77
N GLU A 165 -13.56 -17.31 -25.95
CA GLU A 165 -12.95 -18.10 -27.03
C GLU A 165 -11.62 -18.73 -26.59
N TYR A 166 -10.86 -18.08 -25.71
CA TYR A 166 -9.60 -18.63 -25.18
C TYR A 166 -9.87 -19.83 -24.25
N GLU A 167 -10.91 -19.75 -23.42
CA GLU A 167 -11.29 -20.82 -22.52
C GLU A 167 -11.91 -21.99 -23.31
N GLU A 168 -12.79 -21.69 -24.27
CA GLU A 168 -13.44 -22.70 -25.13
C GLU A 168 -12.41 -23.44 -25.98
N ALA A 169 -11.43 -22.76 -26.56
CA ALA A 169 -10.33 -23.39 -27.31
C ALA A 169 -9.50 -24.34 -26.42
N SER A 170 -9.20 -23.96 -25.20
CA SER A 170 -8.47 -24.80 -24.27
C SER A 170 -9.23 -26.06 -23.89
N LEU A 171 -10.54 -25.93 -23.62
CA LEU A 171 -11.42 -27.06 -23.33
C LEU A 171 -11.58 -28.00 -24.55
N ALA A 172 -11.67 -27.45 -25.75
CA ALA A 172 -11.74 -28.22 -26.99
C ALA A 172 -10.48 -29.07 -27.24
N LEU A 173 -9.32 -28.61 -26.74
CA LEU A 173 -8.05 -29.36 -26.76
C LEU A 173 -7.96 -30.45 -25.66
N GLY A 174 -9.02 -30.62 -24.85
CA GLY A 174 -9.09 -31.64 -23.82
C GLY A 174 -8.53 -31.21 -22.44
N ALA A 175 -8.23 -29.93 -22.26
CA ALA A 175 -7.83 -29.43 -20.93
C ALA A 175 -9.02 -29.48 -19.95
N THR A 176 -8.74 -29.75 -18.69
CA THR A 176 -9.74 -29.62 -17.62
C THR A 176 -10.05 -28.14 -17.35
N TYR A 177 -11.22 -27.87 -16.77
CA TYR A 177 -11.61 -26.51 -16.43
C TYR A 177 -10.58 -25.81 -15.52
N THR A 178 -10.07 -26.51 -14.51
CA THR A 178 -9.04 -26.01 -13.62
C THR A 178 -7.74 -25.66 -14.37
N GLU A 179 -7.29 -26.53 -15.27
CA GLU A 179 -6.13 -26.25 -16.12
C GLU A 179 -6.34 -25.04 -17.01
N THR A 180 -7.52 -24.90 -17.60
CA THR A 180 -7.88 -23.72 -18.42
C THR A 180 -7.80 -22.43 -17.59
N VAL A 181 -8.33 -22.42 -16.36
CA VAL A 181 -8.25 -21.25 -15.48
C VAL A 181 -6.81 -20.88 -15.18
N PHE A 182 -5.98 -21.82 -14.74
CA PHE A 182 -4.61 -21.52 -14.30
C PHE A 182 -3.61 -21.33 -15.45
N LYS A 183 -3.79 -22.06 -16.58
CA LYS A 183 -2.86 -22.02 -17.71
C LYS A 183 -3.27 -21.05 -18.84
N VAL A 184 -4.54 -20.63 -18.89
CA VAL A 184 -5.05 -19.75 -19.95
C VAL A 184 -5.63 -18.47 -19.36
N SER A 185 -6.68 -18.54 -18.50
CA SER A 185 -7.40 -17.34 -18.04
C SER A 185 -6.52 -16.42 -17.18
N ILE A 186 -5.78 -16.94 -16.19
CA ILE A 186 -4.88 -16.13 -15.36
C ILE A 186 -3.73 -15.51 -16.17
N PRO A 187 -2.99 -16.25 -17.02
CA PRO A 187 -1.98 -15.67 -17.89
C PRO A 187 -2.53 -14.62 -18.85
N ALA A 188 -3.73 -14.82 -19.41
CA ALA A 188 -4.37 -13.84 -20.29
C ALA A 188 -4.75 -12.54 -19.53
N ALA A 189 -5.14 -12.63 -18.26
CA ALA A 189 -5.47 -11.50 -17.42
C ALA A 189 -4.25 -10.87 -16.71
N LYS A 190 -3.01 -11.36 -16.93
CA LYS A 190 -1.83 -11.01 -16.14
C LYS A 190 -1.58 -9.50 -16.01
N SER A 191 -1.81 -8.72 -17.09
CA SER A 191 -1.59 -7.27 -17.10
C SER A 191 -2.55 -6.54 -16.17
N GLY A 192 -3.83 -6.93 -16.15
CA GLY A 192 -4.82 -6.34 -15.27
C GLY A 192 -4.64 -6.78 -13.81
N ILE A 193 -4.29 -8.05 -13.58
CA ILE A 193 -3.94 -8.54 -12.23
C ILE A 193 -2.73 -7.76 -11.69
N ALA A 194 -1.70 -7.55 -12.51
CA ALA A 194 -0.54 -6.75 -12.16
C ALA A 194 -0.92 -5.31 -11.81
N ALA A 195 -1.82 -4.68 -12.57
CA ALA A 195 -2.33 -3.34 -12.26
C ALA A 195 -3.04 -3.30 -10.89
N GLY A 196 -3.82 -4.34 -10.56
CA GLY A 196 -4.44 -4.49 -9.24
C GLY A 196 -3.42 -4.56 -8.10
N VAL A 197 -2.33 -5.30 -8.30
CA VAL A 197 -1.23 -5.39 -7.33
C VAL A 197 -0.53 -4.05 -7.17
N VAL A 198 -0.19 -3.36 -8.27
CA VAL A 198 0.44 -2.02 -8.24
C VAL A 198 -0.42 -1.01 -7.49
N GLN A 199 -1.73 -1.00 -7.74
CA GLN A 199 -2.66 -0.12 -7.04
C GLN A 199 -2.76 -0.47 -5.56
N GLY A 200 -2.76 -1.77 -5.21
CA GLY A 200 -2.70 -2.24 -3.84
C GLY A 200 -1.43 -1.79 -3.11
N VAL A 201 -0.27 -1.88 -3.76
CA VAL A 201 1.01 -1.39 -3.24
C VAL A 201 0.95 0.12 -2.97
N GLY A 202 0.46 0.91 -3.93
CA GLY A 202 0.31 2.36 -3.75
C GLY A 202 -0.57 2.71 -2.54
N ARG A 203 -1.66 1.96 -2.34
CA ARG A 203 -2.55 2.12 -1.18
C ARG A 203 -1.85 1.75 0.13
N ALA A 204 -1.09 0.65 0.16
CA ALA A 204 -0.36 0.21 1.36
C ALA A 204 0.71 1.23 1.79
N ILE A 205 1.47 1.80 0.84
CA ILE A 205 2.51 2.80 1.15
C ILE A 205 1.91 4.12 1.63
N GLY A 206 0.79 4.54 1.03
CA GLY A 206 0.13 5.80 1.35
C GLY A 206 -0.71 5.78 2.64
N GLU A 207 -0.91 4.60 3.25
CA GLU A 207 -1.75 4.50 4.43
C GLU A 207 -1.08 5.10 5.66
N ALA A 208 -1.81 5.97 6.35
CA ALA A 208 -1.34 6.65 7.55
C ALA A 208 -2.21 6.32 8.78
N MET A 209 -3.52 6.50 8.66
CA MET A 209 -4.41 6.52 9.82
C MET A 209 -4.62 5.13 10.44
N ALA A 210 -4.87 4.11 9.62
CA ALA A 210 -5.03 2.75 10.12
C ALA A 210 -3.74 2.24 10.76
N VAL A 211 -2.60 2.49 10.11
CA VAL A 211 -1.28 2.06 10.59
C VAL A 211 -0.91 2.77 11.88
N MET A 212 -1.19 4.07 12.00
CA MET A 212 -0.90 4.87 13.20
C MET A 212 -1.54 4.26 14.47
N MET A 213 -2.69 3.62 14.34
CA MET A 213 -3.40 3.02 15.48
C MET A 213 -2.83 1.69 15.95
N VAL A 214 -2.04 0.99 15.12
CA VAL A 214 -1.61 -0.40 15.38
C VAL A 214 -0.11 -0.63 15.38
N CYS A 215 0.70 0.36 14.93
CA CYS A 215 2.15 0.17 14.78
C CYS A 215 2.98 0.60 16.02
N GLY A 216 2.36 1.26 17.02
CA GLY A 216 3.01 1.73 18.24
C GLY A 216 3.73 3.07 18.13
N ASN A 217 4.01 3.57 16.91
CA ASN A 217 4.58 4.89 16.59
C ASN A 217 5.93 5.25 17.24
N VAL A 218 6.75 4.26 17.58
CA VAL A 218 8.09 4.48 18.13
C VAL A 218 9.13 4.48 17.01
N ALA A 219 10.06 5.44 17.04
CA ALA A 219 11.11 5.59 16.05
C ALA A 219 12.23 4.55 16.21
N ASN A 220 11.90 3.28 16.18
CA ASN A 220 12.83 2.16 16.29
C ASN A 220 13.25 1.61 14.91
N MET A 221 14.43 1.00 14.84
CA MET A 221 14.77 0.13 13.71
C MET A 221 13.75 -1.01 13.62
N PRO A 222 13.25 -1.33 12.40
CA PRO A 222 12.16 -2.28 12.24
C PRO A 222 12.52 -3.68 12.72
N GLY A 223 11.58 -4.26 13.43
CA GLY A 223 11.57 -5.66 13.83
C GLY A 223 10.11 -6.11 13.87
N LEU A 224 9.86 -7.36 13.52
CA LEU A 224 8.49 -7.86 13.28
C LEU A 224 7.55 -7.60 14.48
N PHE A 225 8.04 -7.79 15.70
CA PHE A 225 7.29 -7.59 16.94
C PHE A 225 7.71 -6.34 17.72
N LYS A 226 8.39 -5.40 17.08
CA LYS A 226 8.74 -4.12 17.69
C LYS A 226 7.74 -3.05 17.29
N SER A 227 7.45 -2.14 18.22
CA SER A 227 6.77 -0.88 17.91
C SER A 227 7.63 -0.07 16.97
N VAL A 228 7.05 0.41 15.89
CA VAL A 228 7.73 1.06 14.77
C VAL A 228 6.98 2.30 14.30
N ARG A 229 7.64 3.12 13.48
CA ARG A 229 7.03 4.29 12.86
C ARG A 229 7.23 4.26 11.36
N PHE A 230 6.16 4.50 10.60
CA PHE A 230 6.18 4.60 9.14
C PHE A 230 6.48 6.04 8.69
N LEU A 231 6.86 6.24 7.43
CA LEU A 231 7.01 7.59 6.86
C LEU A 231 5.72 8.40 6.97
N THR A 232 4.58 7.77 6.66
CA THR A 232 3.27 8.40 6.74
C THR A 232 2.87 8.75 8.17
N THR A 233 3.11 7.83 9.14
CA THR A 233 2.74 8.06 10.53
C THR A 233 3.64 9.10 11.20
N ALA A 234 4.91 9.25 10.79
CA ALA A 234 5.79 10.31 11.25
C ALA A 234 5.23 11.70 10.90
N ILE A 235 4.76 11.86 9.65
CA ILE A 235 4.15 13.12 9.21
C ILE A 235 2.85 13.39 10.00
N THR A 236 1.93 12.43 10.03
CA THR A 236 0.61 12.62 10.65
C THR A 236 0.66 12.84 12.14
N SER A 237 1.61 12.23 12.85
CA SER A 237 1.72 12.35 14.31
C SER A 237 2.36 13.67 14.76
N GLU A 238 3.27 14.26 13.97
CA GLU A 238 4.05 15.42 14.41
C GLU A 238 3.70 16.72 13.67
N MET A 239 3.14 16.68 12.46
CA MET A 239 2.93 17.88 11.61
C MET A 239 2.12 19.00 12.30
N SER A 240 1.14 18.63 13.12
CA SER A 240 0.25 19.61 13.79
C SER A 240 0.97 20.44 14.86
N TYR A 241 2.07 19.93 15.41
CA TYR A 241 2.81 20.57 16.51
C TYR A 241 4.18 21.08 16.07
N ALA A 242 4.63 20.67 14.90
CA ALA A 242 5.98 20.98 14.41
C ALA A 242 6.12 22.44 13.99
N SER A 243 7.27 23.03 14.30
CA SER A 243 7.65 24.37 13.91
C SER A 243 9.12 24.41 13.45
N GLY A 244 9.52 25.45 12.74
CA GLY A 244 10.93 25.65 12.30
C GLY A 244 11.46 24.45 11.51
N LEU A 245 12.68 24.02 11.85
CA LEU A 245 13.39 22.93 11.19
C LEU A 245 12.66 21.59 11.27
N GLN A 246 12.01 21.29 12.40
CA GLN A 246 11.21 20.07 12.55
C GLN A 246 10.11 20.00 11.48
N ARG A 247 9.36 21.09 11.26
CA ARG A 247 8.31 21.15 10.26
C ARG A 247 8.86 20.98 8.85
N GLN A 248 9.98 21.59 8.54
CA GLN A 248 10.65 21.42 7.25
C GLN A 248 11.15 19.99 7.06
N ALA A 249 11.68 19.34 8.10
CA ALA A 249 12.09 17.93 8.07
C ALA A 249 10.88 16.99 7.80
N LEU A 250 9.70 17.28 8.34
CA LEU A 250 8.49 16.53 8.01
C LEU A 250 8.03 16.71 6.55
N PHE A 251 8.19 17.91 5.97
CA PHE A 251 8.02 18.11 4.53
C PHE A 251 9.06 17.35 3.71
N SER A 252 10.30 17.24 4.20
CA SER A 252 11.33 16.40 3.58
C SER A 252 10.92 14.92 3.62
N ILE A 253 10.34 14.42 4.72
CA ILE A 253 9.80 13.06 4.78
C ILE A 253 8.69 12.88 3.74
N ALA A 254 7.79 13.85 3.59
CA ALA A 254 6.75 13.80 2.56
C ALA A 254 7.32 13.79 1.14
N LEU A 255 8.38 14.54 0.87
CA LEU A 255 9.10 14.54 -0.40
C LEU A 255 9.74 13.15 -0.67
N ILE A 256 10.42 12.58 0.33
CA ILE A 256 11.01 11.24 0.23
C ILE A 256 9.93 10.17 0.02
N LEU A 257 8.81 10.24 0.74
CA LEU A 257 7.66 9.34 0.53
C LEU A 257 7.12 9.44 -0.89
N PHE A 258 6.97 10.65 -1.43
CA PHE A 258 6.51 10.88 -2.79
C PHE A 258 7.48 10.25 -3.82
N ILE A 259 8.79 10.48 -3.68
CA ILE A 259 9.81 9.85 -4.52
C ILE A 259 9.78 8.32 -4.38
N PHE A 260 9.63 7.80 -3.17
CA PHE A 260 9.56 6.37 -2.87
C PHE A 260 8.39 5.70 -3.58
N ILE A 261 7.19 6.33 -3.55
CA ILE A 261 6.00 5.84 -4.27
C ILE A 261 6.26 5.81 -5.78
N ILE A 262 6.84 6.87 -6.35
CA ILE A 262 7.16 6.93 -7.78
C ILE A 262 8.12 5.80 -8.16
N ILE A 263 9.22 5.64 -7.42
CA ILE A 263 10.24 4.63 -7.72
C ILE A 263 9.63 3.22 -7.67
N ILE A 264 8.89 2.89 -6.61
CA ILE A 264 8.26 1.57 -6.47
C ILE A 264 7.25 1.33 -7.60
N THR A 265 6.42 2.31 -7.91
CA THR A 265 5.43 2.20 -8.99
C THR A 265 6.10 1.99 -10.35
N LEU A 266 7.18 2.71 -10.64
CA LEU A 266 7.96 2.53 -11.88
C LEU A 266 8.61 1.16 -11.94
N ILE A 267 9.25 0.70 -10.85
CA ILE A 267 9.87 -0.65 -10.79
C ILE A 267 8.82 -1.72 -11.06
N LEU A 268 7.67 -1.66 -10.36
CA LEU A 268 6.60 -2.65 -10.54
C LEU A 268 6.05 -2.64 -11.95
N ASN A 269 5.76 -1.47 -12.52
CA ASN A 269 5.29 -1.35 -13.89
C ASN A 269 6.30 -1.91 -14.91
N PHE A 270 7.59 -1.64 -14.70
CA PHE A 270 8.65 -2.18 -15.58
C PHE A 270 8.75 -3.72 -15.49
N VAL A 271 8.72 -4.26 -14.25
CA VAL A 271 8.78 -5.72 -14.01
C VAL A 271 7.58 -6.43 -14.63
N PHE A 272 6.38 -5.88 -14.47
CA PHE A 272 5.17 -6.50 -15.01
C PHE A 272 5.08 -6.35 -16.53
N LYS A 273 5.47 -5.20 -17.10
CA LYS A 273 5.48 -4.99 -18.56
C LYS A 273 6.43 -5.97 -19.26
N ARG A 274 7.65 -6.16 -18.74
CA ARG A 274 8.66 -7.08 -19.31
C ARG A 274 8.23 -8.55 -19.33
N LYS A 275 7.28 -8.93 -18.49
CA LYS A 275 6.69 -10.30 -18.46
C LYS A 275 5.50 -10.43 -19.42
N THR A 276 5.08 -9.34 -20.06
CA THR A 276 3.90 -9.32 -20.95
C THR A 276 4.30 -9.42 -22.41
N ASP A 277 5.53 -9.04 -22.76
CA ASP A 277 6.19 -9.28 -24.02
C ASP A 277 6.91 -10.65 -23.97
#